data_5a3cdbbf4cc33969f745c3ae1f55ced7
#
_entry.id   5a3cdbbf4cc33969f745c3ae1f55ced7
#
_cell.length_a   1.000
_cell.length_b   1.000
_cell.length_c   1.000
_cell.angle_alpha   90.00
_cell.angle_beta   90.00
_cell.angle_gamma   90.00
#
_symmetry.space_group_name_H-M   'P 1'
#
loop_
_entity.id
_entity.type
_entity.pdbx_description
1 polymer ?
#
loop_
_entity_poly.entity_id
_entity_poly.type
_entity_poly.pdbx_seq_one_letter_code
_entity_poly.pdbx_strand_id
1 'polypeptide(L)'
;MLEARSADVLMPDLQRMGGPTEFLKAGHLCEAYHIPCASHLFPEMSLALLASLPGGYYLEHMPWFESLYKEHIELDANGDAIVPDRPGWGFGFDPAAIKRFKE
;
A
#
# COMPACT_ATOMS: atom_id res chain seq x y z
N MET A 1 -17.52 2.08 -11.16
CA MET A 1 -17.26 3.17 -10.19
C MET A 1 -16.67 4.39 -10.90
N LEU A 2 -15.55 4.29 -11.59
CA LEU A 2 -14.86 5.43 -12.25
C LEU A 2 -15.75 6.13 -13.28
N GLU A 3 -16.32 5.39 -14.23
CA GLU A 3 -17.26 5.95 -15.23
C GLU A 3 -18.46 6.66 -14.60
N ALA A 4 -18.98 6.12 -13.51
CA ALA A 4 -20.11 6.70 -12.79
C ALA A 4 -19.73 7.87 -11.87
N ARG A 5 -18.45 8.20 -11.78
CA ARG A 5 -17.90 9.22 -10.85
C ARG A 5 -18.48 9.13 -9.44
N SER A 6 -18.53 7.89 -8.90
CA SER A 6 -19.20 7.58 -7.63
C SER A 6 -18.27 7.64 -6.43
N ALA A 7 -17.03 8.07 -6.60
CA ALA A 7 -16.05 8.23 -5.53
C ALA A 7 -15.06 9.35 -5.89
N ASP A 8 -14.66 10.12 -4.91
CA ASP A 8 -13.65 11.17 -5.02
C ASP A 8 -12.23 10.64 -4.86
N VAL A 9 -12.08 9.53 -4.14
CA VAL A 9 -10.83 8.77 -3.96
C VAL A 9 -11.17 7.28 -4.06
N LEU A 10 -10.39 6.52 -4.81
CA LEU A 10 -10.50 5.07 -4.82
C LEU A 10 -9.45 4.44 -3.91
N MET A 11 -9.86 3.42 -3.18
CA MET A 11 -9.09 2.77 -2.13
C MET A 11 -9.08 1.25 -2.34
N PRO A 12 -8.34 0.76 -3.38
CA PRO A 12 -8.26 -0.66 -3.69
C PRO A 12 -7.49 -1.43 -2.62
N ASP A 13 -7.97 -2.62 -2.31
CA ASP A 13 -7.33 -3.55 -1.40
C ASP A 13 -6.41 -4.50 -2.19
N LEU A 14 -5.11 -4.45 -1.90
CA LEU A 14 -4.08 -5.23 -2.58
C LEU A 14 -4.35 -6.74 -2.55
N GLN A 15 -4.85 -7.26 -1.43
CA GLN A 15 -5.13 -8.69 -1.29
C GLN A 15 -6.38 -9.12 -2.05
N ARG A 16 -7.45 -8.34 -1.93
CA ARG A 16 -8.76 -8.69 -2.47
C ARG A 16 -8.81 -8.60 -3.99
N MET A 17 -7.99 -7.74 -4.58
CA MET A 17 -7.97 -7.58 -6.03
C MET A 17 -6.95 -8.46 -6.77
N GLY A 18 -6.26 -9.36 -6.07
CA GLY A 18 -5.36 -10.34 -6.70
C GLY A 18 -3.90 -9.90 -6.80
N GLY A 19 -3.48 -8.94 -6.00
CA GLY A 19 -2.07 -8.58 -5.81
C GLY A 19 -1.58 -7.36 -6.61
N PRO A 20 -0.24 -7.19 -6.70
CA PRO A 20 0.39 -5.97 -7.21
C PRO A 20 -0.01 -5.60 -8.64
N THR A 21 -0.09 -6.59 -9.52
CA THR A 21 -0.42 -6.37 -10.94
C THR A 21 -1.79 -5.72 -11.10
N GLU A 22 -2.79 -6.25 -10.40
CA GLU A 22 -4.16 -5.71 -10.48
C GLU A 22 -4.29 -4.37 -9.75
N PHE A 23 -3.54 -4.20 -8.65
CA PHE A 23 -3.47 -2.92 -7.94
C PHE A 23 -2.93 -1.81 -8.84
N LEU A 24 -1.83 -2.04 -9.55
CA LEU A 24 -1.25 -1.07 -10.49
C LEU A 24 -2.19 -0.77 -11.66
N LYS A 25 -2.86 -1.78 -12.22
CA LYS A 25 -3.89 -1.53 -13.26
C LYS A 25 -5.01 -0.62 -12.77
N ALA A 26 -5.52 -0.87 -11.55
CA ALA A 26 -6.53 -0.02 -10.95
C ALA A 26 -6.03 1.40 -10.70
N GLY A 27 -4.79 1.56 -10.21
CA GLY A 27 -4.17 2.85 -10.00
C GLY A 27 -4.00 3.66 -11.30
N HIS A 28 -3.55 3.03 -12.39
CA HIS A 28 -3.47 3.70 -13.70
C HIS A 28 -4.85 4.02 -14.29
N LEU A 29 -5.85 3.21 -14.02
CA LEU A 29 -7.24 3.59 -14.37
C LEU A 29 -7.72 4.80 -13.57
N CYS A 30 -7.41 4.87 -12.28
CA CYS A 30 -7.70 6.05 -11.45
C CYS A 30 -7.06 7.30 -12.04
N GLU A 31 -5.80 7.22 -12.43
CA GLU A 31 -5.08 8.30 -13.10
C GLU A 31 -5.79 8.76 -14.39
N ALA A 32 -6.17 7.81 -15.26
CA ALA A 32 -6.87 8.12 -16.51
C ALA A 32 -8.22 8.83 -16.32
N TYR A 33 -8.86 8.62 -15.17
CA TYR A 33 -10.09 9.30 -14.79
C TYR A 33 -9.90 10.51 -13.89
N HIS A 34 -8.64 10.88 -13.60
CA HIS A 34 -8.27 11.97 -12.68
C HIS A 34 -8.86 11.80 -11.27
N ILE A 35 -8.89 10.58 -10.77
CA ILE A 35 -9.33 10.23 -9.42
C ILE A 35 -8.11 9.76 -8.62
N PRO A 36 -7.84 10.35 -7.45
CA PRO A 36 -6.75 9.91 -6.58
C PRO A 36 -6.91 8.45 -6.16
N CYS A 37 -5.77 7.75 -6.03
CA CYS A 37 -5.69 6.37 -5.56
C CYS A 37 -5.07 6.33 -4.18
N ALA A 38 -5.76 5.72 -3.22
CA ALA A 38 -5.25 5.41 -1.88
C ALA A 38 -5.05 3.89 -1.73
N SER A 39 -4.40 3.45 -0.65
CA SER A 39 -4.34 2.03 -0.32
C SER A 39 -5.40 1.66 0.73
N HIS A 40 -5.80 0.40 0.74
CA HIS A 40 -6.55 -0.22 1.81
C HIS A 40 -5.71 -1.32 2.45
N LEU A 41 -5.41 -1.21 3.75
CA LEU A 41 -4.60 -2.13 4.53
C LEU A 41 -3.20 -2.43 3.94
N PHE A 42 -2.46 -3.31 4.57
CA PHE A 42 -1.13 -3.81 4.14
C PHE A 42 -0.16 -2.68 3.74
N PRO A 43 0.07 -1.70 4.63
CA PRO A 43 0.88 -0.53 4.29
C PRO A 43 2.30 -0.90 3.85
N GLU A 44 2.91 -1.93 4.41
CA GLU A 44 4.27 -2.38 4.09
C GLU A 44 4.40 -2.85 2.63
N MET A 45 3.34 -3.42 2.06
CA MET A 45 3.32 -3.87 0.67
C MET A 45 2.75 -2.81 -0.27
N SER A 46 1.82 -1.98 0.22
CA SER A 46 1.13 -0.98 -0.59
C SER A 46 1.97 0.27 -0.83
N LEU A 47 2.87 0.63 0.09
CA LEU A 47 3.65 1.87 0.04
C LEU A 47 4.43 2.04 -1.27
N ALA A 48 5.22 1.04 -1.66
CA ALA A 48 6.03 1.11 -2.89
C ALA A 48 5.16 1.16 -4.16
N LEU A 49 4.05 0.42 -4.18
CA LEU A 49 3.11 0.44 -5.30
C LEU A 49 2.43 1.80 -5.42
N LEU A 50 1.92 2.32 -4.32
CA LEU A 50 1.24 3.60 -4.29
C LEU A 50 2.17 4.75 -4.70
N ALA A 51 3.41 4.72 -4.20
CA ALA A 51 4.44 5.71 -4.55
C ALA A 51 4.86 5.65 -6.03
N SER A 52 4.67 4.51 -6.70
CA SER A 52 4.94 4.37 -8.14
C SER A 52 3.82 4.89 -9.04
N LEU A 53 2.64 5.19 -8.48
CA LEU A 53 1.49 5.68 -9.22
C LEU A 53 1.48 7.22 -9.25
N PRO A 54 1.33 7.86 -10.43
CA PRO A 54 1.24 9.33 -10.51
C PRO A 54 0.08 9.91 -9.70
N GLY A 55 -1.02 9.17 -9.58
CA GLY A 55 -2.19 9.53 -8.77
C GLY A 55 -2.22 8.92 -7.37
N GLY A 56 -1.10 8.36 -6.90
CA GLY A 56 -0.98 7.86 -5.53
C GLY A 56 -1.13 8.99 -4.51
N TYR A 57 -1.96 8.78 -3.49
CA TYR A 57 -2.36 9.87 -2.60
C TYR A 57 -2.19 9.54 -1.12
N TYR A 58 -3.04 8.66 -0.56
CA TYR A 58 -2.98 8.29 0.84
C TYR A 58 -2.62 6.83 1.05
N LEU A 59 -1.68 6.59 1.95
CA LEU A 59 -1.41 5.27 2.50
C LEU A 59 -2.28 5.08 3.75
N GLU A 60 -3.17 4.09 3.75
CA GLU A 60 -3.84 3.71 4.99
C GLU A 60 -2.86 2.99 5.91
N HIS A 61 -2.51 3.64 7.01
CA HIS A 61 -1.59 3.07 8.00
C HIS A 61 -2.36 2.37 9.12
N MET A 62 -2.56 1.07 8.95
CA MET A 62 -3.14 0.17 9.96
C MET A 62 -2.08 -0.83 10.40
N PRO A 63 -1.47 -0.69 11.59
CA PRO A 63 -0.31 -1.47 12.02
C PRO A 63 -0.67 -2.88 12.53
N TRP A 64 -1.71 -3.50 11.99
CA TRP A 64 -2.18 -4.80 12.44
C TRP A 64 -1.17 -5.92 12.22
N PHE A 65 -0.37 -5.82 11.17
CA PHE A 65 0.61 -6.82 10.78
C PHE A 65 2.06 -6.38 11.01
N GLU A 66 2.26 -5.20 11.56
CA GLU A 66 3.58 -4.61 11.78
C GLU A 66 4.53 -5.55 12.55
N SER A 67 3.99 -6.29 13.53
CA SER A 67 4.76 -7.26 14.32
C SER A 67 5.30 -8.46 13.51
N LEU A 68 4.89 -8.63 12.26
CA LEU A 68 5.42 -9.67 11.36
C LEU A 68 6.66 -9.23 10.60
N TYR A 69 6.98 -7.94 10.60
CA TYR A 69 8.08 -7.36 9.84
C TYR A 69 9.24 -6.96 10.76
N LYS A 70 10.43 -6.95 10.20
CA LYS A 70 11.64 -6.47 10.88
C LYS A 70 11.73 -4.95 10.91
N GLU A 71 11.29 -4.34 9.83
CA GLU A 71 11.29 -2.91 9.63
C GLU A 71 9.87 -2.37 9.74
N HIS A 72 9.74 -1.10 10.14
CA HIS A 72 8.46 -0.40 10.31
C HIS A 72 8.36 0.75 9.33
N ILE A 73 7.15 1.22 9.06
CA ILE A 73 6.92 2.42 8.25
C ILE A 73 7.40 3.64 9.02
N GLU A 74 8.28 4.40 8.41
CA GLU A 74 8.78 5.66 8.94
C GLU A 74 7.99 6.81 8.32
N LEU A 75 7.71 7.83 9.13
CA LEU A 75 7.06 9.05 8.70
C LEU A 75 8.05 10.21 8.78
N ASP A 76 7.93 11.15 7.87
CA ASP A 76 8.66 12.41 7.95
C ASP A 76 7.97 13.42 8.88
N ALA A 77 8.53 14.63 9.00
CA ALA A 77 8.00 15.69 9.85
C ALA A 77 6.61 16.20 9.42
N ASN A 78 6.17 15.94 8.19
CA ASN A 78 4.87 16.32 7.66
C ASN A 78 3.83 15.21 7.81
N GLY A 79 4.26 14.01 8.22
CA GLY A 79 3.42 12.82 8.32
C GLY A 79 3.37 12.00 7.04
N ASP A 80 4.23 12.28 6.08
CA ASP A 80 4.33 11.50 4.85
C ASP A 80 5.14 10.23 5.08
N ALA A 81 4.68 9.11 4.53
CA ALA A 81 5.39 7.83 4.65
C ALA A 81 6.65 7.83 3.77
N ILE A 82 7.78 7.48 4.38
CA ILE A 82 9.06 7.41 3.69
C ILE A 82 9.16 6.07 2.95
N VAL A 83 9.31 6.13 1.64
CA VAL A 83 9.55 4.93 0.82
C VAL A 83 10.96 4.42 1.11
N PRO A 84 11.12 3.18 1.61
CA PRO A 84 12.45 2.66 1.96
C PRO A 84 13.32 2.43 0.72
N ASP A 85 14.57 2.85 0.78
CA ASP A 85 15.59 2.55 -0.25
C ASP A 85 16.20 1.17 0.00
N ARG A 86 15.38 0.13 -0.15
CA ARG A 86 15.74 -1.28 0.01
C ARG A 86 15.11 -2.12 -1.10
N PRO A 87 15.74 -3.23 -1.53
CA PRO A 87 15.19 -4.12 -2.56
C PRO A 87 13.83 -4.70 -2.21
N GLY A 88 13.03 -4.99 -3.23
CA GLY A 88 11.69 -5.57 -3.10
C GLY A 88 10.69 -4.59 -2.49
N TRP A 89 9.92 -5.04 -1.53
CA TRP A 89 8.97 -4.20 -0.77
C TRP A 89 9.65 -3.23 0.20
N GLY A 90 10.93 -3.45 0.47
CA GLY A 90 11.66 -2.72 1.50
C GLY A 90 11.39 -3.18 2.94
N PHE A 91 10.54 -4.18 3.13
CA PHE A 91 10.18 -4.76 4.42
C PHE A 91 10.39 -6.28 4.37
N GLY A 92 11.12 -6.84 5.35
CA GLY A 92 11.37 -8.25 5.48
C GLY A 92 10.56 -8.87 6.62
N PHE A 93 10.06 -10.09 6.43
CA PHE A 93 9.43 -10.81 7.53
C PHE A 93 10.42 -11.13 8.65
N ASP A 94 9.98 -11.00 9.90
CA ASP A 94 10.72 -11.47 11.06
C ASP A 94 10.49 -12.99 11.24
N PRO A 95 11.53 -13.84 11.10
CA PRO A 95 11.40 -15.28 11.27
C PRO A 95 10.92 -15.69 12.67
N ALA A 96 11.26 -14.92 13.70
CA ALA A 96 10.83 -15.20 15.06
C ALA A 96 9.33 -14.93 15.23
N ALA A 97 8.84 -13.84 14.65
CA ALA A 97 7.42 -13.53 14.64
C ALA A 97 6.63 -14.57 13.84
N ILE A 98 7.11 -14.94 12.65
CA ILE A 98 6.46 -15.99 11.83
C ILE A 98 6.38 -17.32 12.62
N LYS A 99 7.47 -17.70 13.30
CA LYS A 99 7.47 -18.93 14.12
C LYS A 99 6.46 -18.85 15.28
N ARG A 100 6.31 -17.68 15.91
CA ARG A 100 5.37 -17.47 17.02
C ARG A 100 3.91 -17.58 16.60
N PHE A 101 3.57 -17.16 15.38
CA PHE A 101 2.22 -17.17 14.85
C PHE A 101 1.90 -18.40 13.98
N LYS A 102 2.87 -19.29 13.77
CA LYS A 102 2.65 -20.54 13.06
C LYS A 102 2.01 -21.55 14.01
N GLU A 103 0.81 -21.97 13.70
CA GLU A 103 0.10 -23.08 14.35
C GLU A 103 0.72 -24.43 14.02
#